data_68679b3701da74078bb4ea9815eccc1f
#
_entry.id   68679b3701da74078bb4ea9815eccc1f
#
_cell.length_a   1.000
_cell.length_b   1.000
_cell.length_c   1.000
_cell.angle_alpha   90.00
_cell.angle_beta   90.00
_cell.angle_gamma   90.00
#
_symmetry.space_group_name_H-M   'P 1'
#
loop_
_entity.id
_entity.type
_entity.pdbx_description
1 polymer ?
#
loop_
_entity_poly.entity_id
_entity_poly.type
_entity_poly.pdbx_seq_one_letter_code
_entity_poly.pdbx_strand_id
1 'polypeptide(L)'
;MQSFFTPDQFTAFITCGVALLTALLLVLTQRWHGHLSMDSASGIQKFHKHPTPRVGGIAIAVGVVTGYGVAPTGSQQLLGPLILAGIPAFAFGLLEDVTKRVSVRTRLLATMGCGVLGWAITGHSIIDANLPGLDWLLGFTLFSVLFTAFAVGGIANAINIIDGFNGLAAGTVIIILAAFGLMTMALGDHDLARACLLLGAAVAGFLLVNWPMGKIFLGDGGAYFMGFALAWLAVLILERHSEVSAWAPMLVCGFPVLEVLFSILRRHRRNLSPGDPDRLHLHSLVKRRVVRALFPNASSLVRNSFTGAMMWIAALVPSTIAVTWPTHTSMLVLGFVVCALLYTAVYARLTQFCWFWRVRHLSSEKEKPAIRSDQHEAFKKS
;
A
#
# COMPACT_ATOMS: atom_id res chain seq x y z
N MET A 1 31.15 -4.75 29.38
CA MET A 1 30.68 -5.27 28.07
C MET A 1 29.75 -4.23 27.50
N GLN A 2 30.21 -3.40 26.55
CA GLN A 2 29.33 -2.51 25.81
C GLN A 2 28.36 -3.39 25.03
N SER A 3 27.05 -3.17 25.20
CA SER A 3 26.03 -3.91 24.46
C SER A 3 26.24 -3.63 22.98
N PHE A 4 26.33 -4.68 22.14
CA PHE A 4 26.49 -4.58 20.67
C PHE A 4 25.36 -3.82 20.00
N PHE A 5 24.23 -3.63 20.68
CA PHE A 5 23.03 -2.95 20.15
C PHE A 5 22.60 -1.82 21.09
N THR A 6 22.13 -0.74 20.50
CA THR A 6 21.37 0.27 21.25
C THR A 6 20.02 -0.31 21.72
N PRO A 7 19.42 0.22 22.81
CA PRO A 7 18.11 -0.25 23.27
C PRO A 7 17.04 -0.27 22.18
N ASP A 8 17.03 0.73 21.30
CA ASP A 8 16.08 0.84 20.19
C ASP A 8 16.30 -0.23 19.12
N GLN A 9 17.56 -0.55 18.81
CA GLN A 9 17.88 -1.64 17.88
C GLN A 9 17.46 -3.00 18.46
N PHE A 10 17.64 -3.20 19.76
CA PHE A 10 17.25 -4.45 20.42
C PHE A 10 15.73 -4.64 20.43
N THR A 11 14.94 -3.61 20.77
CA THR A 11 13.47 -3.69 20.74
C THR A 11 12.94 -3.91 19.32
N ALA A 12 13.51 -3.24 18.31
CA ALA A 12 13.17 -3.46 16.91
C ALA A 12 13.50 -4.87 16.44
N PHE A 13 14.64 -5.44 16.88
CA PHE A 13 15.04 -6.80 16.55
C PHE A 13 14.09 -7.84 17.15
N ILE A 14 13.67 -7.68 18.41
CA ILE A 14 12.64 -8.53 19.04
C ILE A 14 11.33 -8.46 18.27
N THR A 15 10.87 -7.26 17.95
CA THR A 15 9.61 -7.01 17.22
C THR A 15 9.63 -7.69 15.86
N CYS A 16 10.72 -7.51 15.11
CA CYS A 16 10.91 -8.14 13.79
C CYS A 16 10.97 -9.67 13.91
N GLY A 17 11.73 -10.19 14.88
CA GLY A 17 11.89 -11.62 15.13
C GLY A 17 10.57 -12.31 15.48
N VAL A 18 9.75 -11.70 16.34
CA VAL A 18 8.43 -12.24 16.69
C VAL A 18 7.48 -12.23 15.50
N ALA A 19 7.44 -11.14 14.72
CA ALA A 19 6.65 -11.09 13.50
C ALA A 19 7.10 -12.14 12.47
N LEU A 20 8.41 -12.32 12.28
CA LEU A 20 8.98 -13.34 11.40
C LEU A 20 8.60 -14.75 11.87
N LEU A 21 8.77 -15.06 13.14
CA LEU A 21 8.43 -16.37 13.71
C LEU A 21 6.94 -16.65 13.56
N THR A 22 6.09 -15.66 13.83
CA THR A 22 4.63 -15.79 13.64
C THR A 22 4.29 -16.03 12.16
N ALA A 23 4.89 -15.30 11.22
CA ALA A 23 4.69 -15.52 9.79
C ALA A 23 5.13 -16.93 9.36
N LEU A 24 6.27 -17.40 9.85
CA LEU A 24 6.75 -18.77 9.59
C LEU A 24 5.81 -19.83 10.18
N LEU A 25 5.32 -19.64 11.41
CA LEU A 25 4.35 -20.53 12.04
C LEU A 25 3.06 -20.61 11.24
N LEU A 26 2.52 -19.47 10.76
CA LEU A 26 1.33 -19.46 9.91
C LEU A 26 1.54 -20.23 8.60
N VAL A 27 2.72 -20.15 8.00
CA VAL A 27 3.05 -20.93 6.80
C VAL A 27 3.17 -22.43 7.13
N LEU A 28 3.84 -22.79 8.23
CA LEU A 28 4.03 -24.19 8.62
C LEU A 28 2.70 -24.86 9.02
N THR A 29 1.82 -24.12 9.69
CA THR A 29 0.52 -24.61 10.17
C THR A 29 -0.61 -24.47 9.16
N GLN A 30 -0.33 -24.04 7.93
CA GLN A 30 -1.33 -23.83 6.88
C GLN A 30 -2.24 -25.05 6.62
N ARG A 31 -1.78 -26.27 6.95
CA ARG A 31 -2.58 -27.48 6.82
C ARG A 31 -3.82 -27.49 7.72
N TRP A 32 -3.76 -26.80 8.87
CA TRP A 32 -4.84 -26.77 9.87
C TRP A 32 -5.85 -25.64 9.60
N HIS A 33 -5.39 -24.46 9.16
CA HIS A 33 -6.25 -23.29 8.95
C HIS A 33 -6.46 -22.95 7.46
N GLY A 34 -5.83 -23.68 6.54
CA GLY A 34 -5.83 -23.33 5.11
C GLY A 34 -7.21 -23.30 4.47
N HIS A 35 -8.15 -24.12 4.94
CA HIS A 35 -9.53 -24.12 4.45
C HIS A 35 -10.25 -22.77 4.67
N LEU A 36 -9.81 -21.97 5.66
CA LEU A 36 -10.33 -20.64 5.96
C LEU A 36 -9.48 -19.52 5.36
N SER A 37 -8.15 -19.71 5.32
CA SER A 37 -7.18 -18.63 5.08
C SER A 37 -6.57 -18.63 3.69
N MET A 38 -6.73 -19.71 2.89
CA MET A 38 -6.10 -19.79 1.58
C MET A 38 -6.84 -19.00 0.50
N ASP A 39 -6.08 -18.30 -0.31
CA ASP A 39 -6.58 -17.71 -1.54
C ASP A 39 -6.57 -18.74 -2.67
N SER A 40 -7.74 -18.96 -3.29
CA SER A 40 -7.86 -19.88 -4.44
C SER A 40 -7.07 -19.32 -5.63
N ALA A 41 -6.40 -20.19 -6.39
CA ALA A 41 -5.63 -19.81 -7.58
C ALA A 41 -6.52 -19.36 -8.77
N SER A 42 -7.85 -19.40 -8.65
CA SER A 42 -8.82 -19.02 -9.68
C SER A 42 -9.39 -17.62 -9.45
N GLY A 43 -9.32 -16.73 -10.46
CA GLY A 43 -9.90 -15.37 -10.42
C GLY A 43 -9.21 -14.39 -11.35
N ILE A 44 -9.94 -13.30 -11.67
CA ILE A 44 -9.56 -12.32 -12.71
C ILE A 44 -8.26 -11.54 -12.37
N GLN A 45 -7.95 -11.38 -11.09
CA GLN A 45 -6.79 -10.61 -10.59
C GLN A 45 -5.66 -11.49 -10.05
N LYS A 46 -5.79 -12.83 -10.07
CA LYS A 46 -4.86 -13.75 -9.41
C LYS A 46 -3.67 -14.10 -10.29
N PHE A 47 -2.49 -13.82 -9.78
CA PHE A 47 -1.21 -14.05 -10.46
C PHE A 47 -0.42 -15.23 -9.88
N HIS A 48 -1.00 -15.98 -8.93
CA HIS A 48 -0.36 -17.09 -8.20
C HIS A 48 -0.84 -18.45 -8.72
N LYS A 49 0.08 -19.42 -8.76
CA LYS A 49 -0.20 -20.79 -9.20
C LYS A 49 -0.50 -21.77 -8.05
N HIS A 50 -0.18 -21.37 -6.82
CA HIS A 50 -0.38 -22.21 -5.62
C HIS A 50 -1.28 -21.47 -4.62
N PRO A 51 -2.14 -22.18 -3.87
CA PRO A 51 -2.88 -21.63 -2.74
C PRO A 51 -1.91 -21.06 -1.71
N THR A 52 -2.12 -19.82 -1.27
CA THR A 52 -1.24 -19.10 -0.33
C THR A 52 -2.08 -18.48 0.78
N PRO A 53 -1.68 -18.61 2.07
CA PRO A 53 -2.41 -18.02 3.19
C PRO A 53 -2.45 -16.48 3.08
N ARG A 54 -3.65 -15.87 3.28
CA ARG A 54 -3.88 -14.41 3.28
C ARG A 54 -4.06 -13.86 4.69
N VAL A 55 -3.26 -14.32 5.63
CA VAL A 55 -3.37 -13.97 7.06
C VAL A 55 -2.07 -13.35 7.60
N GLY A 56 -1.25 -12.79 6.74
CA GLY A 56 0.01 -12.16 7.11
C GLY A 56 -0.15 -10.97 8.06
N GLY A 57 -1.32 -10.30 8.01
CA GLY A 57 -1.68 -9.27 8.97
C GLY A 57 -1.64 -9.73 10.43
N ILE A 58 -1.88 -11.01 10.72
CA ILE A 58 -1.76 -11.57 12.08
C ILE A 58 -0.29 -11.48 12.55
N ALA A 59 0.66 -11.83 11.70
CA ALA A 59 2.07 -11.76 12.04
C ALA A 59 2.51 -10.32 12.35
N ILE A 60 2.04 -9.36 11.57
CA ILE A 60 2.30 -7.93 11.82
C ILE A 60 1.64 -7.49 13.13
N ALA A 61 0.37 -7.84 13.37
CA ALA A 61 -0.34 -7.44 14.59
C ALA A 61 0.35 -8.00 15.85
N VAL A 62 0.78 -9.26 15.84
CA VAL A 62 1.54 -9.87 16.95
C VAL A 62 2.88 -9.15 17.13
N GLY A 63 3.59 -8.83 16.04
CA GLY A 63 4.82 -8.04 16.09
C GLY A 63 4.59 -6.66 16.70
N VAL A 64 3.55 -5.95 16.28
CA VAL A 64 3.20 -4.60 16.79
C VAL A 64 2.86 -4.63 18.28
N VAL A 65 2.06 -5.61 18.73
CA VAL A 65 1.75 -5.78 20.15
C VAL A 65 3.01 -6.11 20.97
N THR A 66 3.92 -6.93 20.42
CA THR A 66 5.22 -7.20 21.05
C THR A 66 6.06 -5.93 21.12
N GLY A 67 6.14 -5.17 20.02
CA GLY A 67 6.85 -3.89 19.97
C GLY A 67 6.31 -2.90 21.00
N TYR A 68 4.99 -2.80 21.15
CA TYR A 68 4.35 -2.03 22.22
C TYR A 68 4.81 -2.48 23.61
N GLY A 69 4.82 -3.80 23.87
CA GLY A 69 5.18 -4.35 25.19
C GLY A 69 6.64 -4.11 25.59
N VAL A 70 7.55 -3.98 24.62
CA VAL A 70 8.99 -3.74 24.89
C VAL A 70 9.40 -2.28 24.67
N ALA A 71 8.49 -1.41 24.20
CA ALA A 71 8.77 0.00 23.97
C ALA A 71 8.91 0.79 25.28
N PRO A 72 9.71 1.87 25.31
CA PRO A 72 9.68 2.84 26.39
C PRO A 72 8.31 3.54 26.53
N THR A 73 8.01 4.02 27.75
CA THR A 73 6.69 4.60 28.10
C THR A 73 6.21 5.68 27.15
N GLY A 74 7.09 6.60 26.70
CA GLY A 74 6.70 7.65 25.74
C GLY A 74 6.19 7.07 24.41
N SER A 75 6.85 6.07 23.87
CA SER A 75 6.40 5.39 22.63
C SER A 75 5.16 4.51 22.88
N GLN A 76 5.01 3.93 24.09
CA GLN A 76 3.79 3.18 24.46
C GLN A 76 2.56 4.09 24.49
N GLN A 77 2.69 5.33 24.95
CA GLN A 77 1.61 6.31 24.97
C GLN A 77 1.10 6.67 23.55
N LEU A 78 1.95 6.53 22.53
CA LEU A 78 1.58 6.72 21.13
C LEU A 78 1.02 5.45 20.50
N LEU A 79 1.69 4.30 20.73
CA LEU A 79 1.32 3.01 20.14
C LEU A 79 0.03 2.43 20.74
N GLY A 80 -0.22 2.61 22.04
CA GLY A 80 -1.42 2.08 22.69
C GLY A 80 -2.73 2.58 22.07
N PRO A 81 -2.96 3.89 22.00
CA PRO A 81 -4.11 4.47 21.30
C PRO A 81 -4.20 4.06 19.83
N LEU A 82 -3.07 4.02 19.11
CA LEU A 82 -3.01 3.59 17.71
C LEU A 82 -3.47 2.14 17.57
N ILE A 83 -2.98 1.21 18.41
CA ILE A 83 -3.38 -0.19 18.37
C ILE A 83 -4.89 -0.33 18.65
N LEU A 84 -5.37 0.32 19.70
CA LEU A 84 -6.79 0.26 20.09
C LEU A 84 -7.71 0.82 18.99
N ALA A 85 -7.38 1.98 18.44
CA ALA A 85 -8.17 2.60 17.36
C ALA A 85 -8.09 1.80 16.05
N GLY A 86 -7.02 1.03 15.83
CA GLY A 86 -6.83 0.20 14.64
C GLY A 86 -7.54 -1.15 14.66
N ILE A 87 -8.10 -1.56 15.81
CA ILE A 87 -8.77 -2.87 15.95
C ILE A 87 -9.87 -3.08 14.90
N PRO A 88 -10.79 -2.12 14.64
CA PRO A 88 -11.83 -2.34 13.63
C PRO A 88 -11.25 -2.56 12.22
N ALA A 89 -10.24 -1.82 11.80
CA ALA A 89 -9.59 -2.00 10.51
C ALA A 89 -9.01 -3.41 10.37
N PHE A 90 -8.30 -3.87 11.39
CA PHE A 90 -7.75 -5.23 11.44
C PHE A 90 -8.85 -6.29 11.44
N ALA A 91 -9.85 -6.15 12.32
CA ALA A 91 -10.90 -7.16 12.53
C ALA A 91 -11.78 -7.35 11.28
N PHE A 92 -12.27 -6.26 10.67
CA PHE A 92 -13.09 -6.35 9.46
C PHE A 92 -12.29 -6.80 8.23
N GLY A 93 -11.01 -6.42 8.15
CA GLY A 93 -10.11 -6.93 7.11
C GLY A 93 -9.84 -8.43 7.27
N LEU A 94 -9.51 -8.88 8.48
CA LEU A 94 -9.29 -10.32 8.76
C LEU A 94 -10.58 -11.12 8.56
N LEU A 95 -11.74 -10.59 8.94
CA LEU A 95 -13.03 -11.23 8.70
C LEU A 95 -13.27 -11.41 7.19
N GLU A 96 -12.90 -10.43 6.35
CA GLU A 96 -12.93 -10.60 4.89
C GLU A 96 -11.96 -11.67 4.41
N ASP A 97 -10.73 -11.68 4.91
CA ASP A 97 -9.72 -12.67 4.52
C ASP A 97 -10.20 -14.11 4.77
N VAL A 98 -10.94 -14.32 5.87
CA VAL A 98 -11.45 -15.64 6.26
C VAL A 98 -12.80 -15.96 5.61
N THR A 99 -13.74 -15.02 5.59
CA THR A 99 -15.14 -15.30 5.20
C THR A 99 -15.49 -14.95 3.76
N LYS A 100 -14.75 -14.02 3.14
CA LYS A 100 -15.03 -13.43 1.81
C LYS A 100 -16.43 -12.78 1.72
N ARG A 101 -16.98 -12.31 2.84
CA ARG A 101 -18.36 -11.81 2.93
C ARG A 101 -18.46 -10.35 3.35
N VAL A 102 -17.36 -9.70 3.72
CA VAL A 102 -17.39 -8.29 4.16
C VAL A 102 -17.35 -7.37 2.94
N SER A 103 -18.37 -6.54 2.80
CA SER A 103 -18.48 -5.65 1.65
C SER A 103 -17.38 -4.57 1.65
N VAL A 104 -17.04 -4.04 0.46
CA VAL A 104 -16.09 -2.92 0.32
C VAL A 104 -16.53 -1.71 1.14
N ARG A 105 -17.85 -1.42 1.17
CA ARG A 105 -18.41 -0.31 1.96
C ARG A 105 -18.21 -0.52 3.46
N THR A 106 -18.43 -1.74 3.95
CA THR A 106 -18.25 -2.07 5.38
C THR A 106 -16.79 -1.87 5.79
N ARG A 107 -15.83 -2.32 4.98
CA ARG A 107 -14.39 -2.15 5.23
C ARG A 107 -13.98 -0.67 5.21
N LEU A 108 -14.52 0.11 4.25
CA LEU A 108 -14.29 1.56 4.20
C LEU A 108 -14.83 2.25 5.45
N LEU A 109 -16.07 1.96 5.85
CA LEU A 109 -16.66 2.54 7.06
C LEU A 109 -15.92 2.11 8.33
N ALA A 110 -15.46 0.88 8.41
CA ALA A 110 -14.65 0.40 9.54
C ALA A 110 -13.31 1.17 9.64
N THR A 111 -12.62 1.39 8.51
CA THR A 111 -11.37 2.16 8.49
C THR A 111 -11.60 3.64 8.78
N MET A 112 -12.68 4.25 8.28
CA MET A 112 -13.07 5.62 8.67
C MET A 112 -13.41 5.69 10.16
N GLY A 113 -14.11 4.69 10.69
CA GLY A 113 -14.41 4.56 12.11
C GLY A 113 -13.16 4.50 12.99
N CYS A 114 -12.05 3.93 12.49
CA CYS A 114 -10.76 3.99 13.20
C CYS A 114 -10.26 5.43 13.38
N GLY A 115 -10.46 6.31 12.39
CA GLY A 115 -10.13 7.73 12.52
C GLY A 115 -10.95 8.44 13.60
N VAL A 116 -12.27 8.14 13.66
CA VAL A 116 -13.14 8.67 14.72
C VAL A 116 -12.74 8.13 16.09
N LEU A 117 -12.43 6.82 16.19
CA LEU A 117 -11.96 6.22 17.45
C LEU A 117 -10.62 6.79 17.90
N GLY A 118 -9.69 7.01 16.97
CA GLY A 118 -8.41 7.66 17.26
C GLY A 118 -8.63 9.04 17.87
N TRP A 119 -9.48 9.86 17.25
CA TRP A 119 -9.88 11.15 17.84
C TRP A 119 -10.54 10.99 19.21
N ALA A 120 -11.49 10.08 19.38
CA ALA A 120 -12.18 9.89 20.64
C ALA A 120 -11.24 9.48 21.80
N ILE A 121 -10.18 8.73 21.50
CA ILE A 121 -9.18 8.27 22.49
C ILE A 121 -8.13 9.37 22.79
N THR A 122 -7.72 10.15 21.78
CA THR A 122 -6.56 11.03 21.90
C THR A 122 -6.90 12.52 21.86
N GLY A 123 -8.07 12.88 21.34
CA GLY A 123 -8.45 14.28 21.07
C GLY A 123 -7.85 14.86 19.78
N HIS A 124 -6.97 14.13 19.07
CA HIS A 124 -6.25 14.62 17.91
C HIS A 124 -7.02 14.43 16.61
N SER A 125 -6.99 15.44 15.73
CA SER A 125 -7.56 15.41 14.38
C SER A 125 -6.83 16.41 13.49
N ILE A 126 -6.97 16.30 12.18
CA ILE A 126 -6.34 17.21 11.22
C ILE A 126 -7.06 18.57 11.30
N ILE A 127 -6.37 19.59 11.79
CA ILE A 127 -6.90 20.95 11.95
C ILE A 127 -6.32 21.93 10.93
N ASP A 128 -5.24 21.56 10.25
CA ASP A 128 -4.58 22.34 9.22
C ASP A 128 -4.14 21.42 8.06
N ALA A 129 -4.51 21.78 6.84
CA ALA A 129 -4.12 21.09 5.61
C ALA A 129 -3.23 21.97 4.72
N ASN A 130 -2.84 23.15 5.18
CA ASN A 130 -2.15 24.21 4.44
C ASN A 130 -2.90 24.59 3.13
N LEU A 131 -4.23 24.67 3.23
CA LEU A 131 -5.16 25.08 2.19
C LEU A 131 -6.17 26.09 2.79
N PRO A 132 -6.03 27.41 2.57
CA PRO A 132 -6.74 28.44 3.32
C PRO A 132 -8.25 28.27 3.44
N GLY A 133 -8.93 27.84 2.37
CA GLY A 133 -10.38 27.61 2.41
C GLY A 133 -10.78 26.36 3.20
N LEU A 134 -9.94 25.32 3.14
CA LEU A 134 -10.16 24.07 3.85
C LEU A 134 -9.82 24.26 5.35
N ASP A 135 -8.75 24.98 5.66
CA ASP A 135 -8.29 25.19 7.03
C ASP A 135 -9.35 25.94 7.86
N TRP A 136 -10.09 26.88 7.24
CA TRP A 136 -11.24 27.52 7.89
C TRP A 136 -12.32 26.50 8.29
N LEU A 137 -12.63 25.51 7.43
CA LEU A 137 -13.58 24.43 7.76
C LEU A 137 -13.01 23.48 8.82
N LEU A 138 -11.71 23.17 8.76
CA LEU A 138 -11.03 22.31 9.73
C LEU A 138 -10.98 22.93 11.14
N GLY A 139 -11.18 24.24 11.27
CA GLY A 139 -11.39 24.91 12.56
C GLY A 139 -12.66 24.44 13.31
N PHE A 140 -13.63 23.84 12.62
CA PHE A 140 -14.81 23.24 13.26
C PHE A 140 -14.53 21.77 13.60
N THR A 141 -14.56 21.41 14.87
CA THR A 141 -14.23 20.06 15.37
C THR A 141 -14.93 18.93 14.61
N LEU A 142 -16.25 19.05 14.36
CA LEU A 142 -16.99 18.04 13.64
C LEU A 142 -16.43 17.81 12.22
N PHE A 143 -16.12 18.91 11.50
CA PHE A 143 -15.57 18.82 10.16
C PHE A 143 -14.16 18.24 10.17
N SER A 144 -13.30 18.68 11.11
CA SER A 144 -11.96 18.15 11.30
C SER A 144 -11.96 16.63 11.55
N VAL A 145 -12.83 16.16 12.45
CA VAL A 145 -12.98 14.71 12.74
C VAL A 145 -13.45 13.93 11.52
N LEU A 146 -14.47 14.44 10.80
CA LEU A 146 -14.97 13.78 9.58
C LEU A 146 -13.92 13.78 8.47
N PHE A 147 -13.17 14.86 8.30
CA PHE A 147 -12.07 14.94 7.34
C PHE A 147 -10.93 13.98 7.71
N THR A 148 -10.57 13.91 9.00
CA THR A 148 -9.58 12.96 9.51
C THR A 148 -10.03 11.51 9.25
N ALA A 149 -11.29 11.18 9.54
CA ALA A 149 -11.85 9.87 9.26
C ALA A 149 -11.79 9.52 7.77
N PHE A 150 -12.13 10.47 6.90
CA PHE A 150 -12.03 10.32 5.44
C PHE A 150 -10.59 10.08 4.98
N ALA A 151 -9.63 10.89 5.46
CA ALA A 151 -8.22 10.76 5.14
C ALA A 151 -7.67 9.39 5.58
N VAL A 152 -7.99 8.99 6.81
CA VAL A 152 -7.62 7.68 7.38
C VAL A 152 -8.19 6.53 6.54
N GLY A 153 -9.49 6.55 6.24
CA GLY A 153 -10.12 5.55 5.39
C GLY A 153 -9.53 5.52 3.98
N GLY A 154 -9.19 6.69 3.42
CA GLY A 154 -8.55 6.84 2.11
C GLY A 154 -7.19 6.18 2.05
N ILE A 155 -6.30 6.47 3.01
CA ILE A 155 -4.95 5.86 3.09
C ILE A 155 -5.05 4.34 3.36
N ALA A 156 -5.95 3.91 4.24
CA ALA A 156 -6.15 2.49 4.52
C ALA A 156 -6.57 1.71 3.26
N ASN A 157 -7.51 2.24 2.48
CA ASN A 157 -7.86 1.67 1.17
C ASN A 157 -6.72 1.75 0.16
N ALA A 158 -5.91 2.81 0.19
CA ALA A 158 -4.80 2.96 -0.74
C ALA A 158 -3.75 1.86 -0.55
N ILE A 159 -3.40 1.52 0.69
CA ILE A 159 -2.50 0.41 1.01
C ILE A 159 -3.11 -0.94 0.57
N ASN A 160 -4.41 -1.15 0.79
CA ASN A 160 -5.08 -2.36 0.33
C ASN A 160 -5.07 -2.50 -1.21
N ILE A 161 -5.27 -1.41 -1.95
CA ILE A 161 -5.26 -1.42 -3.42
C ILE A 161 -3.87 -1.77 -3.98
N ILE A 162 -2.78 -1.33 -3.36
CA ILE A 162 -1.43 -1.66 -3.81
C ILE A 162 -0.96 -3.06 -3.38
N ASP A 163 -1.71 -3.79 -2.53
CA ASP A 163 -1.35 -5.15 -2.12
C ASP A 163 -1.63 -6.19 -3.21
N GLY A 164 -1.03 -5.99 -4.37
CA GLY A 164 -1.23 -6.85 -5.55
C GLY A 164 -0.06 -7.78 -5.88
N PHE A 165 1.14 -7.57 -5.35
CA PHE A 165 2.36 -8.34 -5.63
C PHE A 165 3.21 -8.53 -4.40
N ASN A 166 4.01 -9.61 -4.41
CA ASN A 166 4.91 -9.93 -3.29
C ASN A 166 5.80 -8.73 -2.95
N GLY A 167 5.78 -8.31 -1.70
CA GLY A 167 6.58 -7.23 -1.15
C GLY A 167 6.11 -5.83 -1.52
N LEU A 168 5.16 -5.64 -2.43
CA LEU A 168 4.79 -4.30 -2.89
C LEU A 168 4.22 -3.45 -1.76
N ALA A 169 3.14 -3.89 -1.12
CA ALA A 169 2.53 -3.13 -0.03
C ALA A 169 3.45 -3.06 1.19
N ALA A 170 4.01 -4.19 1.63
CA ALA A 170 4.87 -4.22 2.81
C ALA A 170 6.14 -3.37 2.66
N GLY A 171 6.82 -3.43 1.50
CA GLY A 171 7.99 -2.59 1.25
C GLY A 171 7.65 -1.11 1.13
N THR A 172 6.51 -0.77 0.52
CA THR A 172 5.99 0.61 0.50
C THR A 172 5.71 1.12 1.91
N VAL A 173 5.06 0.32 2.76
CA VAL A 173 4.79 0.67 4.17
C VAL A 173 6.09 0.91 4.94
N ILE A 174 7.11 0.06 4.76
CA ILE A 174 8.42 0.24 5.41
C ILE A 174 9.07 1.54 4.95
N ILE A 175 9.02 1.89 3.67
CA ILE A 175 9.58 3.14 3.15
C ILE A 175 8.86 4.35 3.76
N ILE A 176 7.54 4.32 3.85
CA ILE A 176 6.73 5.38 4.46
C ILE A 176 7.07 5.52 5.96
N LEU A 177 7.12 4.41 6.70
CA LEU A 177 7.48 4.40 8.12
C LEU A 177 8.91 4.89 8.36
N ALA A 178 9.86 4.51 7.50
CA ALA A 178 11.22 5.03 7.55
C ALA A 178 11.27 6.54 7.30
N ALA A 179 10.50 7.04 6.34
CA ALA A 179 10.41 8.49 6.08
C ALA A 179 9.82 9.25 7.26
N PHE A 180 8.73 8.76 7.86
CA PHE A 180 8.15 9.36 9.07
C PHE A 180 9.12 9.29 10.24
N GLY A 181 9.80 8.15 10.45
CA GLY A 181 10.79 7.99 11.50
C GLY A 181 11.99 8.94 11.34
N LEU A 182 12.52 9.10 10.12
CA LEU A 182 13.61 10.03 9.84
C LEU A 182 13.18 11.48 10.03
N MET A 183 11.97 11.84 9.59
CA MET A 183 11.41 13.19 9.76
C MET A 183 11.25 13.52 11.24
N THR A 184 10.63 12.66 12.03
CA THR A 184 10.41 12.88 13.48
C THR A 184 11.71 12.82 14.27
N MET A 185 12.68 11.98 13.88
CA MET A 185 14.03 11.98 14.44
C MET A 185 14.72 13.31 14.24
N ALA A 186 14.64 13.90 13.03
CA ALA A 186 15.24 15.20 12.71
C ALA A 186 14.57 16.34 13.48
N LEU A 187 13.31 16.20 13.85
CA LEU A 187 12.54 17.13 14.70
C LEU A 187 12.75 16.90 16.20
N GLY A 188 13.57 15.92 16.59
CA GLY A 188 13.84 15.60 18.01
C GLY A 188 12.75 14.78 18.69
N ASP A 189 11.74 14.30 17.98
CA ASP A 189 10.67 13.44 18.52
C ASP A 189 11.07 11.96 18.47
N HIS A 190 11.91 11.58 19.41
CA HIS A 190 12.45 10.21 19.50
C HIS A 190 11.37 9.16 19.81
N ASP A 191 10.29 9.52 20.49
CA ASP A 191 9.21 8.58 20.82
C ASP A 191 8.38 8.23 19.60
N LEU A 192 8.04 9.22 18.78
CA LEU A 192 7.31 8.98 17.52
C LEU A 192 8.20 8.29 16.47
N ALA A 193 9.50 8.66 16.40
CA ALA A 193 10.47 7.99 15.56
C ALA A 193 10.61 6.49 15.91
N ARG A 194 10.65 6.18 17.20
CA ARG A 194 10.69 4.80 17.72
C ARG A 194 9.39 4.05 17.41
N ALA A 195 8.23 4.69 17.55
CA ALA A 195 6.96 4.09 17.16
C ALA A 195 6.96 3.70 15.67
N CYS A 196 7.47 4.56 14.79
CA CYS A 196 7.65 4.26 13.36
C CYS A 196 8.62 3.07 13.15
N LEU A 197 9.74 3.04 13.87
CA LEU A 197 10.73 1.96 13.81
C LEU A 197 10.12 0.61 14.21
N LEU A 198 9.37 0.55 15.31
CA LEU A 198 8.76 -0.70 15.80
C LEU A 198 7.67 -1.21 14.85
N LEU A 199 6.81 -0.33 14.31
CA LEU A 199 5.86 -0.70 13.27
C LEU A 199 6.58 -1.21 12.00
N GLY A 200 7.63 -0.52 11.58
CA GLY A 200 8.47 -0.94 10.45
C GLY A 200 9.15 -2.29 10.68
N ALA A 201 9.64 -2.55 11.89
CA ALA A 201 10.24 -3.82 12.28
C ALA A 201 9.24 -4.99 12.22
N ALA A 202 8.00 -4.78 12.68
CA ALA A 202 6.94 -5.79 12.56
C ALA A 202 6.62 -6.12 11.08
N VAL A 203 6.52 -5.10 10.23
CA VAL A 203 6.30 -5.30 8.78
C VAL A 203 7.51 -5.96 8.12
N ALA A 204 8.73 -5.62 8.54
CA ALA A 204 9.96 -6.23 8.02
C ALA A 204 10.01 -7.73 8.32
N GLY A 205 9.63 -8.18 9.53
CA GLY A 205 9.53 -9.58 9.89
C GLY A 205 8.57 -10.37 8.98
N PHE A 206 7.41 -9.79 8.69
CA PHE A 206 6.46 -10.33 7.70
C PHE A 206 7.07 -10.34 6.29
N LEU A 207 7.72 -9.23 5.87
CA LEU A 207 8.27 -9.08 4.52
C LEU A 207 9.29 -10.18 4.19
N LEU A 208 10.10 -10.61 5.13
CA LEU A 208 11.09 -11.68 4.93
C LEU A 208 10.46 -13.02 4.49
N VAL A 209 9.19 -13.26 4.81
CA VAL A 209 8.44 -14.46 4.36
C VAL A 209 7.60 -14.20 3.12
N ASN A 210 7.09 -12.96 2.98
CA ASN A 210 6.29 -12.54 1.83
C ASN A 210 7.15 -12.31 0.59
N TRP A 211 8.31 -11.65 0.72
CA TRP A 211 9.19 -11.33 -0.40
C TRP A 211 10.58 -11.99 -0.22
N PRO A 212 11.18 -12.57 -1.26
CA PRO A 212 10.68 -12.64 -2.64
C PRO A 212 9.76 -13.84 -2.90
N MET A 213 9.61 -14.76 -1.95
CA MET A 213 9.04 -16.10 -2.19
C MET A 213 7.51 -16.17 -2.20
N GLY A 214 6.80 -15.16 -1.69
CA GLY A 214 5.34 -15.12 -1.68
C GLY A 214 4.69 -16.26 -0.90
N LYS A 215 5.31 -16.73 0.20
CA LYS A 215 4.81 -17.85 1.00
C LYS A 215 3.59 -17.49 1.87
N ILE A 216 3.37 -16.21 2.11
CA ILE A 216 2.24 -15.66 2.85
C ILE A 216 1.87 -14.30 2.24
N PHE A 217 0.58 -13.98 2.15
CA PHE A 217 0.09 -12.68 1.70
C PHE A 217 -0.32 -11.82 2.89
N LEU A 218 -0.22 -10.49 2.71
CA LEU A 218 -0.57 -9.51 3.75
C LEU A 218 -2.02 -9.67 4.19
N GLY A 219 -2.92 -9.80 3.22
CA GLY A 219 -4.36 -9.85 3.42
C GLY A 219 -4.97 -8.49 3.73
N ASP A 220 -6.29 -8.44 3.70
CA ASP A 220 -7.06 -7.23 3.96
C ASP A 220 -6.86 -6.75 5.40
N GLY A 221 -6.78 -7.68 6.37
CA GLY A 221 -6.52 -7.34 7.77
C GLY A 221 -5.21 -6.60 7.96
N GLY A 222 -4.12 -7.08 7.35
CA GLY A 222 -2.83 -6.43 7.40
C GLY A 222 -2.79 -5.10 6.64
N ALA A 223 -3.36 -5.07 5.44
CA ALA A 223 -3.36 -3.88 4.59
C ALA A 223 -4.14 -2.71 5.21
N TYR A 224 -5.36 -2.94 5.72
CA TYR A 224 -6.17 -1.90 6.35
C TYR A 224 -5.59 -1.43 7.68
N PHE A 225 -5.07 -2.34 8.52
CA PHE A 225 -4.44 -1.97 9.78
C PHE A 225 -3.20 -1.10 9.55
N MET A 226 -2.31 -1.50 8.64
CA MET A 226 -1.11 -0.73 8.36
C MET A 226 -1.42 0.60 7.69
N GLY A 227 -2.39 0.62 6.76
CA GLY A 227 -2.84 1.88 6.15
C GLY A 227 -3.45 2.85 7.18
N PHE A 228 -4.24 2.34 8.13
CA PHE A 228 -4.70 3.11 9.28
C PHE A 228 -3.51 3.63 10.11
N ALA A 229 -2.55 2.76 10.45
CA ALA A 229 -1.41 3.15 11.26
C ALA A 229 -0.58 4.27 10.59
N LEU A 230 -0.34 4.19 9.28
CA LEU A 230 0.34 5.26 8.53
C LEU A 230 -0.43 6.57 8.56
N ALA A 231 -1.74 6.54 8.34
CA ALA A 231 -2.57 7.73 8.37
C ALA A 231 -2.61 8.35 9.78
N TRP A 232 -2.69 7.51 10.82
CA TRP A 232 -2.71 7.99 12.20
C TRP A 232 -1.36 8.57 12.64
N LEU A 233 -0.23 7.97 12.22
CA LEU A 233 1.09 8.56 12.41
C LEU A 233 1.21 9.93 11.73
N ALA A 234 0.64 10.09 10.53
CA ALA A 234 0.58 11.39 9.86
C ALA A 234 -0.19 12.44 10.69
N VAL A 235 -1.33 12.05 11.29
CA VAL A 235 -2.08 12.93 12.22
C VAL A 235 -1.21 13.30 13.42
N LEU A 236 -0.52 12.33 14.03
CA LEU A 236 0.36 12.58 15.18
C LEU A 236 1.55 13.49 14.83
N ILE A 237 2.13 13.35 13.63
CA ILE A 237 3.20 14.24 13.15
C ILE A 237 2.69 15.68 13.09
N LEU A 238 1.55 15.92 12.48
CA LEU A 238 0.98 17.26 12.32
C LEU A 238 0.56 17.88 13.65
N GLU A 239 0.04 17.09 14.57
CA GLU A 239 -0.38 17.56 15.89
C GLU A 239 0.81 17.94 16.78
N ARG A 240 1.89 17.17 16.72
CA ARG A 240 3.06 17.37 17.59
C ARG A 240 4.07 18.36 17.02
N HIS A 241 4.01 18.64 15.72
CA HIS A 241 4.98 19.45 14.98
C HIS A 241 4.24 20.42 14.05
N SER A 242 3.77 21.54 14.61
CA SER A 242 3.01 22.57 13.88
C SER A 242 3.80 23.24 12.74
N GLU A 243 5.14 23.13 12.76
CA GLU A 243 6.04 23.58 11.70
C GLU A 243 6.04 22.68 10.47
N VAL A 244 5.61 21.41 10.61
CA VAL A 244 5.55 20.46 9.49
C VAL A 244 4.32 20.74 8.64
N SER A 245 4.52 20.90 7.35
CA SER A 245 3.42 21.06 6.41
C SER A 245 2.62 19.76 6.27
N ALA A 246 1.28 19.87 6.22
CA ALA A 246 0.38 18.74 5.96
C ALA A 246 0.68 18.03 4.62
N TRP A 247 1.32 18.74 3.69
CA TRP A 247 1.78 18.18 2.43
C TRP A 247 2.97 17.21 2.57
N ALA A 248 3.71 17.26 3.69
CA ALA A 248 4.81 16.33 3.91
C ALA A 248 4.31 14.88 4.10
N PRO A 249 3.46 14.54 5.08
CA PRO A 249 2.91 13.20 5.20
C PRO A 249 2.04 12.82 3.99
N MET A 250 1.36 13.78 3.34
CA MET A 250 0.62 13.53 2.10
C MET A 250 1.55 13.09 0.96
N LEU A 251 2.72 13.73 0.80
CA LEU A 251 3.69 13.38 -0.22
C LEU A 251 4.39 12.05 0.08
N VAL A 252 4.70 11.76 1.35
CA VAL A 252 5.23 10.45 1.78
C VAL A 252 4.28 9.32 1.39
N CYS A 253 2.97 9.51 1.56
CA CYS A 253 1.93 8.58 1.13
C CYS A 253 1.57 8.74 -0.37
N GLY A 254 2.31 9.53 -1.14
CA GLY A 254 1.96 9.98 -2.49
C GLY A 254 1.72 8.83 -3.47
N PHE A 255 2.54 7.78 -3.48
CA PHE A 255 2.34 6.65 -4.40
C PHE A 255 1.01 5.91 -4.19
N PRO A 256 0.67 5.40 -2.99
CA PRO A 256 -0.63 4.77 -2.77
C PRO A 256 -1.81 5.72 -3.03
N VAL A 257 -1.70 7.00 -2.64
CA VAL A 257 -2.75 8.00 -2.87
C VAL A 257 -2.98 8.26 -4.36
N LEU A 258 -1.91 8.46 -5.13
CA LEU A 258 -2.02 8.67 -6.59
C LEU A 258 -2.62 7.46 -7.30
N GLU A 259 -2.27 6.23 -6.86
CA GLU A 259 -2.85 5.00 -7.42
C GLU A 259 -4.37 4.96 -7.25
N VAL A 260 -4.89 5.34 -6.05
CA VAL A 260 -6.32 5.39 -5.76
C VAL A 260 -7.00 6.50 -6.55
N LEU A 261 -6.51 7.73 -6.46
CA LEU A 261 -7.11 8.89 -7.13
C LEU A 261 -7.19 8.67 -8.63
N PHE A 262 -6.11 8.17 -9.24
CA PHE A 262 -6.06 7.87 -10.66
C PHE A 262 -7.01 6.74 -11.03
N SER A 263 -7.14 5.70 -10.19
CA SER A 263 -8.07 4.61 -10.41
C SER A 263 -9.52 5.08 -10.36
N ILE A 264 -9.88 5.91 -9.38
CA ILE A 264 -11.23 6.52 -9.26
C ILE A 264 -11.55 7.38 -10.48
N LEU A 265 -10.64 8.30 -10.86
CA LEU A 265 -10.83 9.20 -12.01
C LEU A 265 -11.00 8.41 -13.32
N ARG A 266 -10.17 7.39 -13.54
CA ARG A 266 -10.24 6.53 -14.72
C ARG A 266 -11.58 5.79 -14.79
N ARG A 267 -12.04 5.21 -13.68
CA ARG A 267 -13.30 4.47 -13.61
C ARG A 267 -14.48 5.38 -13.80
N HIS A 268 -14.48 6.55 -13.19
CA HIS A 268 -15.52 7.57 -13.40
C HIS A 268 -15.65 7.95 -14.88
N ARG A 269 -14.52 8.20 -15.57
CA ARG A 269 -14.49 8.50 -17.02
C ARG A 269 -14.99 7.34 -17.89
N ARG A 270 -15.01 6.11 -17.38
CA ARG A 270 -15.45 4.90 -18.10
C ARG A 270 -16.84 4.42 -17.67
N ASN A 271 -17.53 5.15 -16.79
CA ASN A 271 -18.80 4.77 -16.19
C ASN A 271 -18.77 3.38 -15.52
N LEU A 272 -17.65 3.03 -14.87
CA LEU A 272 -17.46 1.79 -14.15
C LEU A 272 -17.62 2.03 -12.64
N SER A 273 -18.14 1.02 -11.91
CA SER A 273 -18.24 1.08 -10.46
C SER A 273 -16.87 1.12 -9.79
N PRO A 274 -16.64 1.97 -8.77
CA PRO A 274 -15.39 1.98 -8.00
C PRO A 274 -15.07 0.65 -7.30
N GLY A 275 -16.07 -0.18 -7.03
CA GLY A 275 -15.93 -1.46 -6.33
C GLY A 275 -15.58 -2.66 -7.22
N ASP A 276 -15.63 -2.52 -8.56
CA ASP A 276 -15.35 -3.63 -9.46
C ASP A 276 -13.86 -4.02 -9.49
N PRO A 277 -13.52 -5.29 -9.77
CA PRO A 277 -12.13 -5.72 -9.94
C PRO A 277 -11.42 -4.95 -11.05
N ASP A 278 -10.22 -4.43 -10.78
CA ASP A 278 -9.44 -3.63 -11.74
C ASP A 278 -8.10 -4.30 -12.09
N ARG A 279 -7.80 -4.37 -13.39
CA ARG A 279 -6.53 -4.89 -13.93
C ARG A 279 -5.59 -3.81 -14.45
N LEU A 280 -5.97 -2.54 -14.30
CA LEU A 280 -5.27 -1.42 -14.91
C LEU A 280 -4.53 -0.55 -13.89
N HIS A 281 -4.24 -1.09 -12.71
CA HIS A 281 -3.34 -0.45 -11.76
C HIS A 281 -1.92 -0.33 -12.34
N LEU A 282 -1.19 0.73 -11.99
CA LEU A 282 0.15 0.98 -12.52
C LEU A 282 1.08 -0.23 -12.32
N HIS A 283 1.09 -0.80 -11.13
CA HIS A 283 1.89 -2.00 -10.83
C HIS A 283 1.56 -3.19 -11.75
N SER A 284 0.28 -3.37 -12.11
CA SER A 284 -0.15 -4.42 -13.05
C SER A 284 0.31 -4.14 -14.50
N LEU A 285 0.35 -2.87 -14.91
CA LEU A 285 0.88 -2.46 -16.21
C LEU A 285 2.40 -2.63 -16.26
N VAL A 286 3.12 -2.22 -15.20
CA VAL A 286 4.57 -2.41 -15.08
C VAL A 286 4.93 -3.89 -15.21
N LYS A 287 4.25 -4.79 -14.50
CA LYS A 287 4.47 -6.24 -14.66
C LYS A 287 4.30 -6.70 -16.10
N ARG A 288 3.18 -6.31 -16.73
CA ARG A 288 2.82 -6.81 -18.07
C ARG A 288 3.68 -6.22 -19.19
N ARG A 289 4.15 -4.98 -19.05
CA ARG A 289 4.83 -4.24 -20.12
C ARG A 289 6.33 -4.13 -19.92
N VAL A 290 6.78 -3.96 -18.68
CA VAL A 290 8.21 -3.75 -18.36
C VAL A 290 8.84 -5.06 -17.89
N VAL A 291 8.37 -5.59 -16.76
CA VAL A 291 9.02 -6.74 -16.13
C VAL A 291 8.96 -7.99 -17.02
N ARG A 292 7.84 -8.20 -17.73
CA ARG A 292 7.74 -9.32 -18.69
C ARG A 292 8.68 -9.17 -19.90
N ALA A 293 8.96 -7.95 -20.32
CA ALA A 293 9.90 -7.68 -21.40
C ALA A 293 11.37 -7.85 -20.94
N LEU A 294 11.68 -7.42 -19.71
CA LEU A 294 13.02 -7.56 -19.12
C LEU A 294 13.35 -9.02 -18.78
N PHE A 295 12.36 -9.78 -18.33
CA PHE A 295 12.52 -11.16 -17.88
C PHE A 295 11.55 -12.12 -18.60
N PRO A 296 11.69 -12.33 -19.93
CA PRO A 296 10.73 -13.12 -20.72
C PRO A 296 10.66 -14.59 -20.27
N ASN A 297 11.77 -15.16 -19.82
CA ASN A 297 11.90 -16.55 -19.43
C ASN A 297 11.80 -16.79 -17.91
N ALA A 298 11.66 -15.72 -17.09
CA ALA A 298 11.56 -15.88 -15.65
C ALA A 298 10.20 -16.47 -15.22
N SER A 299 10.18 -17.12 -14.06
CA SER A 299 8.95 -17.62 -13.47
C SER A 299 7.98 -16.50 -13.11
N SER A 300 6.69 -16.82 -12.93
CA SER A 300 5.70 -15.85 -12.45
C SER A 300 6.05 -15.28 -11.08
N LEU A 301 6.63 -16.12 -10.21
CA LEU A 301 7.09 -15.72 -8.88
C LEU A 301 8.16 -14.61 -8.95
N VAL A 302 9.21 -14.83 -9.72
CA VAL A 302 10.30 -13.86 -9.91
C VAL A 302 9.74 -12.55 -10.48
N ARG A 303 8.89 -12.63 -11.50
CA ARG A 303 8.25 -11.43 -12.08
C ARG A 303 7.37 -10.69 -11.09
N ASN A 304 6.63 -11.38 -10.22
CA ASN A 304 5.82 -10.76 -9.18
C ASN A 304 6.69 -9.99 -8.19
N SER A 305 7.71 -10.66 -7.65
CA SER A 305 8.61 -10.09 -6.63
C SER A 305 9.45 -8.94 -7.17
N PHE A 306 9.91 -9.04 -8.42
CA PHE A 306 10.64 -7.96 -9.08
C PHE A 306 9.72 -6.75 -9.36
N THR A 307 8.46 -6.98 -9.71
CA THR A 307 7.48 -5.90 -9.86
C THR A 307 7.27 -5.17 -8.54
N GLY A 308 7.11 -5.89 -7.42
CA GLY A 308 7.00 -5.28 -6.10
C GLY A 308 8.19 -4.37 -5.78
N ALA A 309 9.42 -4.89 -5.92
CA ALA A 309 10.64 -4.13 -5.66
C ALA A 309 10.82 -2.92 -6.59
N MET A 310 10.50 -3.06 -7.89
CA MET A 310 10.56 -1.94 -8.83
C MET A 310 9.61 -0.80 -8.44
N MET A 311 8.42 -1.12 -7.94
CA MET A 311 7.45 -0.12 -7.51
C MET A 311 7.84 0.61 -6.22
N TRP A 312 8.78 0.10 -5.41
CA TRP A 312 9.30 0.83 -4.24
C TRP A 312 9.93 2.17 -4.62
N ILE A 313 10.47 2.30 -5.83
CA ILE A 313 11.01 3.58 -6.34
C ILE A 313 9.91 4.66 -6.35
N ALA A 314 8.66 4.27 -6.68
CA ALA A 314 7.53 5.21 -6.70
C ALA A 314 7.15 5.72 -5.29
N ALA A 315 7.48 4.97 -4.22
CA ALA A 315 7.32 5.42 -2.85
C ALA A 315 8.57 6.16 -2.33
N LEU A 316 9.77 5.70 -2.71
CA LEU A 316 11.04 6.24 -2.22
C LEU A 316 11.26 7.69 -2.67
N VAL A 317 10.98 8.01 -3.94
CA VAL A 317 11.20 9.36 -4.49
C VAL A 317 10.39 10.43 -3.75
N PRO A 318 9.04 10.33 -3.63
CA PRO A 318 8.27 11.33 -2.90
C PRO A 318 8.61 11.37 -1.41
N SER A 319 8.93 10.22 -0.80
CA SER A 319 9.38 10.15 0.61
C SER A 319 10.67 10.93 0.83
N THR A 320 11.66 10.80 -0.06
CA THR A 320 12.93 11.54 0.03
C THR A 320 12.70 13.04 -0.05
N ILE A 321 11.84 13.50 -0.97
CA ILE A 321 11.50 14.93 -1.10
C ILE A 321 10.88 15.45 0.20
N ALA A 322 9.91 14.71 0.77
CA ALA A 322 9.20 15.11 1.98
C ALA A 322 10.10 15.17 3.22
N VAL A 323 11.02 14.22 3.36
CA VAL A 323 11.99 14.21 4.48
C VAL A 323 12.99 15.36 4.36
N THR A 324 13.37 15.73 3.14
CA THR A 324 14.34 16.82 2.92
C THR A 324 13.75 18.20 3.20
N TRP A 325 12.48 18.43 2.90
CA TRP A 325 11.82 19.74 3.02
C TRP A 325 10.48 19.68 3.78
N PRO A 326 10.41 19.12 5.01
CA PRO A 326 9.14 18.83 5.69
C PRO A 326 8.32 20.09 6.02
N THR A 327 8.98 21.26 6.13
CA THR A 327 8.34 22.55 6.50
C THR A 327 8.05 23.46 5.30
N HIS A 328 8.49 23.08 4.08
CA HIS A 328 8.40 23.94 2.89
C HIS A 328 7.20 23.53 2.01
N THR A 329 6.01 24.02 2.35
CA THR A 329 4.76 23.68 1.66
C THR A 329 4.83 23.79 0.14
N SER A 330 5.43 24.86 -0.40
CA SER A 330 5.55 25.06 -1.86
C SER A 330 6.37 23.99 -2.55
N MET A 331 7.48 23.54 -1.93
CA MET A 331 8.32 22.47 -2.47
C MET A 331 7.59 21.11 -2.41
N LEU A 332 6.83 20.87 -1.35
CA LEU A 332 6.05 19.64 -1.19
C LEU A 332 4.91 19.55 -2.19
N VAL A 333 4.18 20.66 -2.39
CA VAL A 333 3.13 20.76 -3.42
C VAL A 333 3.71 20.55 -4.81
N LEU A 334 4.82 21.23 -5.13
CA LEU A 334 5.53 21.02 -6.40
C LEU A 334 5.96 19.56 -6.57
N GLY A 335 6.53 18.96 -5.52
CA GLY A 335 6.91 17.55 -5.49
C GLY A 335 5.72 16.63 -5.77
N PHE A 336 4.57 16.89 -5.14
CA PHE A 336 3.35 16.12 -5.37
C PHE A 336 2.83 16.25 -6.82
N VAL A 337 2.81 17.47 -7.35
CA VAL A 337 2.41 17.73 -8.76
C VAL A 337 3.36 17.02 -9.72
N VAL A 338 4.67 17.12 -9.52
CA VAL A 338 5.67 16.42 -10.36
C VAL A 338 5.46 14.91 -10.29
N CYS A 339 5.28 14.33 -9.11
CA CYS A 339 4.99 12.89 -8.96
C CYS A 339 3.70 12.50 -9.67
N ALA A 340 2.64 13.30 -9.59
CA ALA A 340 1.38 13.06 -10.28
C ALA A 340 1.52 13.12 -11.82
N LEU A 341 2.28 14.08 -12.33
CA LEU A 341 2.59 14.20 -13.77
C LEU A 341 3.42 13.02 -14.26
N LEU A 342 4.47 12.63 -13.52
CA LEU A 342 5.29 11.45 -13.84
C LEU A 342 4.46 10.17 -13.80
N TYR A 343 3.63 9.99 -12.77
CA TYR A 343 2.69 8.86 -12.68
C TYR A 343 1.80 8.78 -13.92
N THR A 344 1.18 9.91 -14.29
CA THR A 344 0.29 10.00 -15.45
C THR A 344 1.02 9.73 -16.77
N ALA A 345 2.23 10.27 -16.93
CA ALA A 345 3.05 10.07 -18.12
C ALA A 345 3.48 8.60 -18.28
N VAL A 346 3.96 7.98 -17.20
CA VAL A 346 4.32 6.54 -17.19
C VAL A 346 3.09 5.68 -17.47
N TYR A 347 1.96 5.99 -16.85
CA TYR A 347 0.70 5.28 -17.07
C TYR A 347 0.25 5.38 -18.54
N ALA A 348 0.26 6.57 -19.13
CA ALA A 348 -0.11 6.81 -20.54
C ALA A 348 0.81 6.01 -21.49
N ARG A 349 2.12 6.04 -21.25
CA ARG A 349 3.10 5.25 -22.02
C ARG A 349 2.81 3.75 -21.96
N LEU A 350 2.53 3.23 -20.78
CA LEU A 350 2.27 1.81 -20.59
C LEU A 350 0.94 1.36 -21.21
N THR A 351 -0.07 2.23 -21.25
CA THR A 351 -1.37 1.92 -21.88
C THR A 351 -1.34 1.98 -23.40
N GLN A 352 -0.54 2.89 -23.98
CA GLN A 352 -0.43 3.08 -25.43
C GLN A 352 0.48 2.05 -26.13
N PHE A 353 1.06 1.07 -25.42
CA PHE A 353 2.02 0.09 -25.95
C PHE A 353 3.34 0.69 -26.48
N CYS A 354 3.64 1.95 -26.21
CA CYS A 354 4.80 2.71 -26.72
C CYS A 354 5.86 2.89 -25.61
N TRP A 355 6.37 1.80 -25.00
CA TRP A 355 7.44 1.91 -24.01
C TRP A 355 8.81 2.19 -24.64
N PHE A 356 9.12 1.52 -25.77
CA PHE A 356 10.30 1.80 -26.57
C PHE A 356 9.89 2.53 -27.85
N TRP A 357 10.72 3.43 -28.36
CA TRP A 357 10.61 4.01 -29.69
C TRP A 357 10.68 2.88 -30.73
N ARG A 358 9.56 2.24 -31.01
CA ARG A 358 9.44 1.50 -32.25
C ARG A 358 9.29 2.56 -33.34
N VAL A 359 10.40 2.79 -34.07
CA VAL A 359 10.29 3.29 -35.44
C VAL A 359 9.21 2.47 -36.10
N ARG A 360 8.12 3.11 -36.51
CA ARG A 360 7.14 2.47 -37.39
C ARG A 360 7.91 2.05 -38.63
N HIS A 361 8.30 0.79 -38.69
CA HIS A 361 8.47 0.17 -39.97
C HIS A 361 7.06 0.16 -40.58
N LEU A 362 6.83 1.05 -41.50
CA LEU A 362 5.82 0.95 -42.52
C LEU A 362 6.03 -0.45 -43.14
N SER A 363 5.34 -1.43 -42.62
CA SER A 363 5.18 -2.70 -43.35
C SER A 363 4.38 -2.31 -44.59
N SER A 364 5.10 -2.26 -45.71
CA SER A 364 4.52 -2.27 -47.04
C SER A 364 3.30 -3.19 -47.05
N GLU A 365 2.22 -2.68 -47.54
CA GLU A 365 1.07 -3.46 -47.99
C GLU A 365 1.60 -4.62 -48.82
N LYS A 366 1.65 -5.81 -48.23
CA LYS A 366 1.71 -7.04 -49.00
C LYS A 366 0.29 -7.32 -49.47
N GLU A 367 0.12 -7.09 -50.75
CA GLU A 367 -1.00 -7.53 -51.56
C GLU A 367 -1.59 -8.84 -51.05
N LYS A 368 -2.85 -8.82 -50.76
CA LYS A 368 -3.65 -10.05 -50.59
C LYS A 368 -3.70 -10.69 -51.97
N PRO A 369 -3.28 -11.96 -52.13
CA PRO A 369 -3.55 -12.65 -53.36
C PRO A 369 -5.09 -12.81 -53.51
N ALA A 370 -5.57 -12.41 -54.69
CA ALA A 370 -6.96 -12.60 -55.10
C ALA A 370 -7.34 -14.08 -54.97
N ILE A 371 -8.31 -14.36 -54.13
CA ILE A 371 -8.95 -15.71 -54.10
C ILE A 371 -9.80 -15.77 -55.36
N ARG A 372 -9.36 -16.61 -56.31
CA ARG A 372 -10.13 -17.00 -57.47
C ARG A 372 -11.44 -17.66 -57.02
N SER A 373 -12.53 -17.06 -57.46
CA SER A 373 -13.87 -17.62 -57.45
C SER A 373 -14.03 -18.66 -58.55
N ASP A 374 -13.56 -19.89 -58.31
CA ASP A 374 -13.86 -21.04 -59.18
C ASP A 374 -13.90 -22.33 -58.37
N GLN A 375 -14.95 -22.52 -57.58
CA GLN A 375 -15.37 -23.86 -57.08
C GLN A 375 -16.81 -23.75 -56.49
N HIS A 376 -17.75 -23.31 -57.31
CA HIS A 376 -19.16 -23.47 -56.99
C HIS A 376 -19.93 -24.11 -58.17
N GLU A 377 -19.39 -25.23 -58.71
CA GLU A 377 -20.14 -26.03 -59.67
C GLU A 377 -19.68 -27.50 -59.66
N ALA A 378 -19.74 -28.17 -58.55
CA ALA A 378 -19.54 -29.64 -58.57
C ALA A 378 -20.17 -30.33 -57.36
N PHE A 379 -21.40 -29.99 -56.97
CA PHE A 379 -22.18 -30.85 -56.05
C PHE A 379 -23.70 -30.70 -56.31
N LYS A 380 -24.07 -30.97 -57.58
CA LYS A 380 -25.46 -31.27 -57.97
C LYS A 380 -25.44 -32.34 -59.03
N LYS A 381 -25.14 -33.60 -58.64
CA LYS A 381 -25.51 -34.83 -59.36
C LYS A 381 -24.78 -36.01 -58.70
N SER A 382 -25.39 -36.59 -57.70
CA SER A 382 -25.53 -38.04 -57.47
C SER A 382 -26.29 -38.26 -56.17
#